data_f264a494c9ea44769f25d058f9c40a69
#
_entry.id   f264a494c9ea44769f25d058f9c40a69
#
_cell.length_a   1.000
_cell.length_b   1.000
_cell.length_c   1.000
_cell.angle_alpha   90.00
_cell.angle_beta   90.00
_cell.angle_gamma   90.00
#
_symmetry.space_group_name_H-M   'P 1'
#
loop_
_entity.id
_entity.type
_entity.pdbx_description
1 polymer ?
#
loop_
_entity_poly.entity_id
_entity_poly.type
_entity_poly.pdbx_seq_one_letter_code
_entity_poly.pdbx_strand_id
1 'polypeptide(L)'
;MDISQKIQKLYEQTGISPEVHDFGEKIEKSLKERFDKIDKMAELNQLKVIHAMQEARVNAECFNYASGYGYNDFGRDTLEKVYANVFHTEDALVRPQITCGTHALALTLSANLRPGDELLSIAGKPYDTLEEVIGIRPSTGSLAEYGVIYNQVDLLPDGSFDFDSIKKAIGEKTKLITIQRSKGYQTRPSFSVDQIGEAIAFVKKIKPEVICMVDNCYGEFVEEKEPSDVGADLVVGSLIKNPGGGLAPIGGYVAGRKDLIEQCAYRLTSPGLGKEVGASLGVMQSFYQGLFLAPTVVAGALKGAIFAANVYEKLGYAVVPDGKEERHDIIQAVTLGSAEGVIAFCQGIQAAAPVDSYVTPEPWAMPGYDSDVIMAAGAFVQGSSIELSADGPIKEPYAVYFQGGLTWAHAKLGILMSLQKLYEKGIV
;
A
#
# COMPACT_ATOMS: atom_id res chain seq x y z
N MET A 1 36.48 21.10 -0.80
CA MET A 1 35.59 19.94 -1.02
C MET A 1 34.29 20.48 -1.48
N ASP A 2 33.86 20.13 -2.67
CA ASP A 2 32.55 20.50 -3.18
C ASP A 2 31.43 19.66 -2.50
N ILE A 3 30.14 19.94 -2.83
CA ILE A 3 29.02 19.28 -2.18
C ILE A 3 28.97 17.78 -2.49
N SER A 4 29.32 17.36 -3.71
CA SER A 4 29.32 15.96 -4.13
C SER A 4 30.35 15.15 -3.35
N GLN A 5 31.55 15.70 -3.16
CA GLN A 5 32.58 15.08 -2.34
C GLN A 5 32.20 14.96 -0.86
N LYS A 6 31.43 15.93 -0.34
CA LYS A 6 30.89 15.85 1.02
C LYS A 6 29.83 14.74 1.15
N ILE A 7 28.94 14.62 0.16
CA ILE A 7 27.94 13.55 0.11
C ILE A 7 28.62 12.18 0.06
N GLN A 8 29.57 11.98 -0.83
CA GLN A 8 30.33 10.73 -0.92
C GLN A 8 30.99 10.36 0.42
N LYS A 9 31.61 11.34 1.08
CA LYS A 9 32.22 11.10 2.41
C LYS A 9 31.20 10.68 3.46
N LEU A 10 29.96 11.20 3.40
CA LEU A 10 28.88 10.77 4.31
C LEU A 10 28.45 9.32 4.02
N TYR A 11 28.36 8.92 2.75
CA TYR A 11 28.11 7.51 2.40
C TYR A 11 29.23 6.59 2.91
N GLU A 12 30.51 6.99 2.77
CA GLU A 12 31.64 6.23 3.32
C GLU A 12 31.54 6.10 4.85
N GLN A 13 31.10 7.15 5.56
CA GLN A 13 30.90 7.12 7.01
C GLN A 13 29.76 6.17 7.43
N THR A 14 28.78 5.93 6.56
CA THR A 14 27.73 4.92 6.79
C THR A 14 28.18 3.49 6.45
N GLY A 15 29.41 3.30 5.97
CA GLY A 15 29.98 2.00 5.64
C GLY A 15 29.82 1.59 4.17
N ILE A 16 29.35 2.49 3.31
CA ILE A 16 29.23 2.22 1.86
C ILE A 16 30.59 2.48 1.19
N SER A 17 31.11 1.47 0.50
CA SER A 17 32.37 1.57 -0.23
C SER A 17 32.27 2.50 -1.44
N PRO A 18 33.40 3.10 -1.90
CA PRO A 18 33.40 3.93 -3.11
C PRO A 18 32.87 3.20 -4.34
N GLU A 19 33.16 1.91 -4.47
CA GLU A 19 32.69 1.06 -5.59
C GLU A 19 31.19 0.96 -5.64
N VAL A 20 30.54 0.68 -4.50
CA VAL A 20 29.08 0.58 -4.38
C VAL A 20 28.43 1.95 -4.60
N HIS A 21 29.01 3.01 -4.03
CA HIS A 21 28.53 4.38 -4.25
C HIS A 21 28.57 4.78 -5.74
N ASP A 22 29.74 4.60 -6.38
CA ASP A 22 29.92 4.97 -7.80
C ASP A 22 29.01 4.15 -8.73
N PHE A 23 28.77 2.88 -8.41
CA PHE A 23 27.82 2.05 -9.14
C PHE A 23 26.40 2.64 -9.03
N GLY A 24 25.96 3.00 -7.82
CA GLY A 24 24.67 3.63 -7.59
C GLY A 24 24.51 4.97 -8.33
N GLU A 25 25.54 5.82 -8.30
CA GLU A 25 25.55 7.11 -9.01
C GLU A 25 25.37 6.95 -10.53
N LYS A 26 25.98 5.92 -11.12
CA LYS A 26 25.83 5.63 -12.56
C LYS A 26 24.40 5.21 -12.89
N ILE A 27 23.78 4.38 -12.05
CA ILE A 27 22.39 3.96 -12.20
C ILE A 27 21.46 5.18 -12.06
N GLU A 28 21.58 5.98 -11.00
CA GLU A 28 20.75 7.15 -10.77
C GLU A 28 20.77 8.12 -11.95
N LYS A 29 21.97 8.42 -12.47
CA LYS A 29 22.13 9.30 -13.65
C LYS A 29 21.35 8.79 -14.86
N SER A 30 21.25 7.47 -15.05
CA SER A 30 20.48 6.87 -16.16
C SER A 30 18.96 6.98 -15.98
N LEU A 31 18.49 7.21 -14.75
CA LEU A 31 17.07 7.26 -14.40
C LEU A 31 16.48 8.68 -14.39
N LYS A 32 17.28 9.70 -14.73
CA LYS A 32 16.86 11.11 -14.62
C LYS A 32 15.51 11.40 -15.30
N GLU A 33 15.34 11.02 -16.56
CA GLU A 33 14.08 11.27 -17.30
C GLU A 33 12.88 10.57 -16.64
N ARG A 34 13.10 9.39 -16.10
CA ARG A 34 12.05 8.63 -15.41
C ARG A 34 11.68 9.28 -14.09
N PHE A 35 12.66 9.77 -13.35
CA PHE A 35 12.44 10.51 -12.10
C PHE A 35 11.73 11.84 -12.34
N ASP A 36 12.07 12.55 -13.42
CA ASP A 36 11.38 13.78 -13.81
C ASP A 36 9.89 13.53 -14.12
N LYS A 37 9.51 12.37 -14.67
CA LYS A 37 8.10 11.98 -14.88
C LYS A 37 7.38 11.72 -13.55
N ILE A 38 8.05 11.05 -12.60
CA ILE A 38 7.50 10.79 -11.26
C ILE A 38 7.27 12.10 -10.53
N ASP A 39 8.20 13.06 -10.61
CA ASP A 39 8.04 14.37 -9.98
C ASP A 39 6.84 15.15 -10.54
N LYS A 40 6.59 15.06 -11.86
CA LYS A 40 5.40 15.65 -12.48
C LYS A 40 4.10 14.98 -12.02
N MET A 41 4.10 13.65 -11.87
CA MET A 41 2.95 12.93 -11.33
C MET A 41 2.69 13.32 -9.87
N ALA A 42 3.74 13.46 -9.08
CA ALA A 42 3.64 13.96 -7.71
C ALA A 42 3.08 15.38 -7.65
N GLU A 43 3.53 16.28 -8.54
CA GLU A 43 2.99 17.65 -8.64
C GLU A 43 1.50 17.63 -8.97
N LEU A 44 1.07 16.82 -9.95
CA LEU A 44 -0.35 16.66 -10.30
C LEU A 44 -1.18 16.21 -9.09
N ASN A 45 -0.77 15.13 -8.43
CA ASN A 45 -1.47 14.60 -7.27
C ASN A 45 -1.43 15.57 -6.07
N GLN A 46 -0.34 16.33 -5.91
CA GLN A 46 -0.24 17.36 -4.89
C GLN A 46 -1.28 18.47 -5.10
N LEU A 47 -1.46 18.91 -6.34
CA LEU A 47 -2.46 19.92 -6.68
C LEU A 47 -3.89 19.41 -6.46
N LYS A 48 -4.16 18.12 -6.76
CA LYS A 48 -5.46 17.47 -6.44
C LYS A 48 -5.73 17.52 -4.94
N VAL A 49 -4.76 17.15 -4.10
CA VAL A 49 -4.91 17.19 -2.64
C VAL A 49 -5.13 18.62 -2.13
N ILE A 50 -4.34 19.58 -2.61
CA ILE A 50 -4.49 20.99 -2.22
C ILE A 50 -5.90 21.51 -2.59
N HIS A 51 -6.34 21.23 -3.81
CA HIS A 51 -7.67 21.64 -4.28
C HIS A 51 -8.79 21.04 -3.43
N ALA A 52 -8.72 19.74 -3.14
CA ALA A 52 -9.68 19.06 -2.28
C ALA A 52 -9.75 19.66 -0.85
N MET A 53 -8.61 20.04 -0.28
CA MET A 53 -8.54 20.71 1.01
C MET A 53 -9.16 22.11 0.96
N GLN A 54 -8.91 22.89 -0.12
CA GLN A 54 -9.48 24.20 -0.33
C GLN A 54 -11.01 24.15 -0.51
N GLU A 55 -11.51 23.22 -1.31
CA GLU A 55 -12.95 23.01 -1.51
C GLU A 55 -13.66 22.60 -0.22
N ALA A 56 -13.05 21.75 0.59
CA ALA A 56 -13.55 21.36 1.91
C ALA A 56 -13.39 22.47 2.95
N ARG A 57 -12.76 23.60 2.61
CA ARG A 57 -12.48 24.75 3.50
C ARG A 57 -11.74 24.35 4.78
N VAL A 58 -10.70 23.51 4.61
CA VAL A 58 -9.83 23.13 5.74
C VAL A 58 -9.27 24.40 6.41
N ASN A 59 -9.43 24.47 7.74
CA ASN A 59 -8.96 25.58 8.55
C ASN A 59 -8.39 25.08 9.89
N ALA A 60 -7.87 25.97 10.73
CA ALA A 60 -7.21 25.60 11.98
C ALA A 60 -8.11 24.85 12.97
N GLU A 61 -9.43 25.03 12.91
CA GLU A 61 -10.39 24.32 13.78
C GLU A 61 -10.44 22.82 13.46
N CYS A 62 -10.06 22.42 12.24
CA CYS A 62 -9.95 21.00 11.87
C CYS A 62 -8.94 20.24 12.72
N PHE A 63 -8.03 20.91 13.39
CA PHE A 63 -6.97 20.31 14.21
C PHE A 63 -7.29 20.28 15.69
N ASN A 64 -8.47 20.77 16.09
CA ASN A 64 -8.89 20.77 17.48
C ASN A 64 -9.06 19.34 18.02
N TYR A 65 -8.73 19.15 19.27
CA TYR A 65 -8.92 17.91 19.97
C TYR A 65 -10.41 17.62 20.20
N ALA A 66 -10.85 16.41 19.87
CA ALA A 66 -12.17 15.92 20.22
C ALA A 66 -12.04 14.60 21.01
N SER A 67 -12.94 14.39 21.96
CA SER A 67 -12.96 13.21 22.84
C SER A 67 -14.39 12.71 23.08
N GLY A 68 -14.50 11.59 23.78
CA GLY A 68 -15.79 10.98 24.11
C GLY A 68 -16.53 10.51 22.88
N TYR A 69 -17.80 10.85 22.75
CA TYR A 69 -18.61 10.49 21.58
C TYR A 69 -18.13 11.17 20.29
N GLY A 70 -17.51 12.35 20.37
CA GLY A 70 -17.08 13.10 19.19
C GLY A 70 -18.24 13.61 18.33
N TYR A 71 -19.39 13.94 18.92
CA TYR A 71 -20.47 14.60 18.17
C TYR A 71 -19.98 15.91 17.58
N ASN A 72 -20.27 16.15 16.30
CA ASN A 72 -19.85 17.34 15.56
C ASN A 72 -18.31 17.54 15.56
N ASP A 73 -17.55 16.46 15.50
CA ASP A 73 -16.09 16.55 15.34
C ASP A 73 -15.78 17.15 13.97
N PHE A 74 -15.60 18.47 13.95
CA PHE A 74 -15.45 19.24 12.72
C PHE A 74 -14.23 18.79 11.89
N GLY A 75 -13.12 18.47 12.57
CA GLY A 75 -11.90 17.99 11.91
C GLY A 75 -12.12 16.66 11.20
N ARG A 76 -12.75 15.71 11.88
CA ARG A 76 -13.11 14.41 11.32
C ARG A 76 -14.02 14.53 10.10
N ASP A 77 -15.14 15.27 10.26
CA ASP A 77 -16.16 15.40 9.22
C ASP A 77 -15.62 16.12 7.98
N THR A 78 -14.74 17.10 8.18
CA THR A 78 -14.06 17.80 7.09
C THR A 78 -13.02 16.92 6.40
N LEU A 79 -12.26 16.10 7.15
CA LEU A 79 -11.29 15.18 6.57
C LEU A 79 -11.96 14.14 5.65
N GLU A 80 -13.12 13.61 6.05
CA GLU A 80 -13.88 12.69 5.23
C GLU A 80 -14.33 13.33 3.90
N LYS A 81 -14.71 14.60 3.91
CA LYS A 81 -14.99 15.37 2.67
C LYS A 81 -13.74 15.54 1.81
N VAL A 82 -12.58 15.84 2.44
CA VAL A 82 -11.30 15.93 1.70
C VAL A 82 -10.99 14.62 1.00
N TYR A 83 -11.12 13.48 1.69
CA TYR A 83 -10.89 12.17 1.08
C TYR A 83 -11.89 11.87 -0.04
N ALA A 84 -13.18 12.15 0.17
CA ALA A 84 -14.19 12.00 -0.89
C ALA A 84 -13.82 12.82 -2.15
N ASN A 85 -13.37 14.07 -1.97
CA ASN A 85 -12.94 14.92 -3.07
C ASN A 85 -11.67 14.40 -3.75
N VAL A 86 -10.65 13.95 -2.99
CA VAL A 86 -9.38 13.43 -3.53
C VAL A 86 -9.61 12.17 -4.37
N PHE A 87 -10.50 11.28 -3.90
CA PHE A 87 -10.83 10.03 -4.57
C PHE A 87 -12.04 10.14 -5.50
N HIS A 88 -12.58 11.33 -5.73
CA HIS A 88 -13.76 11.60 -6.58
C HIS A 88 -14.94 10.67 -6.26
N THR A 89 -15.26 10.52 -4.98
CA THR A 89 -16.33 9.66 -4.48
C THR A 89 -17.47 10.47 -3.84
N GLU A 90 -18.62 9.83 -3.62
CA GLU A 90 -19.77 10.47 -2.99
C GLU A 90 -19.56 10.74 -1.50
N ASP A 91 -18.82 9.84 -0.81
CA ASP A 91 -18.55 9.93 0.61
C ASP A 91 -17.27 9.15 0.97
N ALA A 92 -16.76 9.36 2.19
CA ALA A 92 -15.66 8.62 2.75
C ALA A 92 -15.82 8.41 4.25
N LEU A 93 -15.18 7.37 4.79
CA LEU A 93 -15.02 7.07 6.21
C LEU A 93 -13.51 7.01 6.50
N VAL A 94 -13.00 7.97 7.29
CA VAL A 94 -11.56 8.11 7.57
C VAL A 94 -11.37 8.24 9.08
N ARG A 95 -10.90 7.19 9.72
CA ARG A 95 -11.00 7.09 11.19
C ARG A 95 -9.76 6.48 11.85
N PRO A 96 -9.33 7.03 12.99
CA PRO A 96 -8.34 6.35 13.84
C PRO A 96 -8.87 5.05 14.46
N GLN A 97 -10.20 4.89 14.60
CA GLN A 97 -10.83 3.66 15.08
C GLN A 97 -10.76 2.51 14.08
N ILE A 98 -10.46 2.77 12.81
CA ILE A 98 -10.08 1.75 11.84
C ILE A 98 -8.60 1.48 12.03
N THR A 99 -8.24 0.45 12.79
CA THR A 99 -6.91 0.26 13.36
C THR A 99 -5.79 -0.01 12.34
N CYS A 100 -6.14 -0.54 11.16
CA CYS A 100 -5.17 -0.88 10.10
C CYS A 100 -5.89 -1.17 8.78
N GLY A 101 -5.13 -1.43 7.70
CA GLY A 101 -5.68 -1.79 6.39
C GLY A 101 -6.52 -3.06 6.41
N THR A 102 -6.06 -4.10 7.08
CA THR A 102 -6.85 -5.34 7.26
C THR A 102 -8.20 -5.07 7.94
N HIS A 103 -8.22 -4.20 8.97
CA HIS A 103 -9.48 -3.81 9.60
C HIS A 103 -10.37 -3.01 8.64
N ALA A 104 -9.82 -2.10 7.83
CA ALA A 104 -10.60 -1.36 6.83
C ALA A 104 -11.28 -2.30 5.83
N LEU A 105 -10.56 -3.30 5.34
CA LEU A 105 -11.08 -4.32 4.42
C LEU A 105 -12.12 -5.22 5.10
N ALA A 106 -11.82 -5.75 6.28
CA ALA A 106 -12.75 -6.59 7.05
C ALA A 106 -14.05 -5.86 7.39
N LEU A 107 -13.93 -4.58 7.80
CA LEU A 107 -15.05 -3.69 8.05
C LEU A 107 -15.92 -3.54 6.80
N THR A 108 -15.32 -3.23 5.67
CA THR A 108 -16.00 -2.97 4.40
C THR A 108 -16.74 -4.22 3.90
N LEU A 109 -16.10 -5.38 3.96
CA LEU A 109 -16.69 -6.66 3.60
C LEU A 109 -17.86 -6.99 4.52
N SER A 110 -17.65 -6.94 5.84
CA SER A 110 -18.70 -7.26 6.85
C SER A 110 -19.88 -6.29 6.82
N ALA A 111 -19.64 -5.05 6.38
CA ALA A 111 -20.68 -4.03 6.27
C ALA A 111 -21.61 -4.27 5.08
N ASN A 112 -21.09 -4.79 3.96
CA ASN A 112 -21.78 -4.84 2.69
C ASN A 112 -22.18 -6.25 2.25
N LEU A 113 -21.87 -7.28 3.04
CA LEU A 113 -22.24 -8.67 2.83
C LEU A 113 -23.23 -9.15 3.91
N ARG A 114 -24.11 -10.05 3.55
CA ARG A 114 -25.12 -10.68 4.44
C ARG A 114 -25.03 -12.20 4.31
N PRO A 115 -25.57 -12.97 5.28
CA PRO A 115 -25.64 -14.42 5.15
C PRO A 115 -26.31 -14.85 3.84
N GLY A 116 -25.64 -15.72 3.08
CA GLY A 116 -26.08 -16.17 1.77
C GLY A 116 -25.54 -15.37 0.59
N ASP A 117 -24.97 -14.18 0.81
CA ASP A 117 -24.27 -13.43 -0.23
C ASP A 117 -22.93 -14.10 -0.58
N GLU A 118 -22.49 -13.90 -1.81
CA GLU A 118 -21.18 -14.35 -2.29
C GLU A 118 -20.22 -13.18 -2.44
N LEU A 119 -19.03 -13.36 -1.87
CA LEU A 119 -17.81 -12.60 -2.14
C LEU A 119 -17.02 -13.30 -3.23
N LEU A 120 -16.78 -12.65 -4.37
CA LEU A 120 -15.96 -13.17 -5.45
C LEU A 120 -14.67 -12.36 -5.60
N SER A 121 -13.51 -12.99 -5.37
CA SER A 121 -12.22 -12.40 -5.72
C SER A 121 -11.91 -12.69 -7.19
N ILE A 122 -11.62 -11.66 -7.99
CA ILE A 122 -11.28 -11.82 -9.41
C ILE A 122 -9.80 -11.55 -9.72
N ALA A 123 -9.00 -11.31 -8.69
CA ALA A 123 -7.55 -11.11 -8.77
C ALA A 123 -6.77 -12.27 -8.12
N GLY A 124 -7.36 -13.45 -8.09
CA GLY A 124 -6.83 -14.61 -7.38
C GLY A 124 -7.05 -14.51 -5.86
N LYS A 125 -6.22 -15.23 -5.12
CA LYS A 125 -6.28 -15.27 -3.66
C LYS A 125 -6.00 -13.88 -3.07
N PRO A 126 -6.82 -13.38 -2.12
CA PRO A 126 -6.57 -12.11 -1.46
C PRO A 126 -5.35 -12.18 -0.54
N TYR A 127 -4.93 -11.02 -0.03
CA TYR A 127 -3.80 -10.89 0.89
C TYR A 127 -3.95 -11.79 2.13
N ASP A 128 -2.85 -12.36 2.60
CA ASP A 128 -2.83 -13.42 3.62
C ASP A 128 -3.62 -13.07 4.89
N THR A 129 -3.59 -11.82 5.34
CA THR A 129 -4.35 -11.40 6.54
C THR A 129 -5.88 -11.40 6.34
N LEU A 130 -6.37 -11.46 5.11
CA LEU A 130 -7.80 -11.60 4.80
C LEU A 130 -8.27 -13.05 4.77
N GLU A 131 -7.38 -14.02 4.72
CA GLU A 131 -7.78 -15.44 4.64
C GLU A 131 -8.63 -15.86 5.84
N GLU A 132 -8.25 -15.45 7.03
CA GLU A 132 -9.02 -15.72 8.26
C GLU A 132 -10.25 -14.83 8.37
N VAL A 133 -10.18 -13.57 7.94
CA VAL A 133 -11.34 -12.67 7.89
C VAL A 133 -12.44 -13.25 7.01
N ILE A 134 -12.09 -13.76 5.85
CA ILE A 134 -13.03 -14.36 4.89
C ILE A 134 -13.46 -15.76 5.35
N GLY A 135 -12.54 -16.53 5.93
CA GLY A 135 -12.73 -17.93 6.31
C GLY A 135 -12.18 -18.90 5.27
N ILE A 136 -11.26 -18.47 4.39
CA ILE A 136 -10.45 -19.34 3.52
C ILE A 136 -9.62 -20.26 4.40
N ARG A 137 -8.94 -19.71 5.41
CA ARG A 137 -8.46 -20.45 6.58
C ARG A 137 -9.54 -20.39 7.65
N PRO A 138 -9.98 -21.52 8.22
CA PRO A 138 -11.01 -21.54 9.25
C PRO A 138 -10.62 -20.67 10.46
N SER A 139 -11.49 -19.74 10.81
CA SER A 139 -11.30 -18.85 11.95
C SER A 139 -12.66 -18.45 12.53
N THR A 140 -12.74 -18.41 13.86
CA THR A 140 -13.93 -17.95 14.57
C THR A 140 -14.17 -16.47 14.29
N GLY A 141 -15.41 -16.11 13.98
CA GLY A 141 -15.79 -14.74 13.62
C GLY A 141 -15.55 -14.39 12.15
N SER A 142 -15.13 -15.36 11.32
CA SER A 142 -14.95 -15.17 9.88
C SER A 142 -16.27 -14.93 9.15
N LEU A 143 -16.22 -14.33 7.95
CA LEU A 143 -17.39 -14.12 7.10
C LEU A 143 -18.08 -15.46 6.75
N ALA A 144 -17.28 -16.52 6.52
CA ALA A 144 -17.83 -17.86 6.25
C ALA A 144 -18.64 -18.41 7.43
N GLU A 145 -18.22 -18.17 8.68
CA GLU A 145 -18.96 -18.58 9.87
C GLU A 145 -20.32 -17.84 9.96
N TYR A 146 -20.39 -16.61 9.46
CA TYR A 146 -21.64 -15.84 9.33
C TYR A 146 -22.43 -16.16 8.05
N GLY A 147 -22.05 -17.19 7.31
CA GLY A 147 -22.79 -17.68 6.16
C GLY A 147 -22.53 -16.93 4.85
N VAL A 148 -21.48 -16.14 4.74
CA VAL A 148 -21.01 -15.55 3.48
C VAL A 148 -20.27 -16.61 2.69
N ILE A 149 -20.56 -16.72 1.39
CA ILE A 149 -19.91 -17.65 0.47
C ILE A 149 -18.69 -16.95 -0.13
N TYR A 150 -17.56 -17.66 -0.19
CA TYR A 150 -16.36 -17.17 -0.89
C TYR A 150 -16.05 -17.99 -2.12
N ASN A 151 -15.77 -17.30 -3.22
CA ASN A 151 -15.20 -17.87 -4.43
C ASN A 151 -14.08 -16.98 -4.96
N GLN A 152 -13.19 -17.57 -5.80
CA GLN A 152 -12.16 -16.81 -6.49
C GLN A 152 -12.00 -17.27 -7.94
N VAL A 153 -11.50 -16.36 -8.75
CA VAL A 153 -11.00 -16.61 -10.09
C VAL A 153 -9.52 -16.23 -10.08
N ASP A 154 -8.67 -17.20 -10.40
CA ASP A 154 -7.24 -16.97 -10.51
C ASP A 154 -6.91 -16.19 -11.79
N LEU A 155 -5.79 -15.51 -11.78
CA LEU A 155 -5.29 -14.79 -12.95
C LEU A 155 -4.75 -15.78 -13.99
N LEU A 156 -4.69 -15.34 -15.24
CA LEU A 156 -3.99 -16.06 -16.28
C LEU A 156 -2.48 -16.12 -15.99
N PRO A 157 -1.71 -17.02 -16.62
CA PRO A 157 -0.28 -17.17 -16.37
C PRO A 157 0.55 -15.90 -16.60
N ASP A 158 0.06 -14.97 -17.43
CA ASP A 158 0.68 -13.66 -17.69
C ASP A 158 0.29 -12.60 -16.65
N GLY A 159 -0.52 -12.94 -15.65
CA GLY A 159 -1.00 -12.04 -14.62
C GLY A 159 -2.22 -11.20 -15.00
N SER A 160 -2.79 -11.40 -16.18
CA SER A 160 -4.02 -10.71 -16.61
C SER A 160 -5.29 -11.36 -16.04
N PHE A 161 -6.41 -10.62 -16.05
CA PHE A 161 -7.71 -11.14 -15.61
C PHE A 161 -8.24 -12.22 -16.58
N ASP A 162 -8.71 -13.34 -16.03
CA ASP A 162 -9.41 -14.38 -16.80
C ASP A 162 -10.91 -14.00 -16.94
N PHE A 163 -11.23 -13.21 -17.94
CA PHE A 163 -12.58 -12.71 -18.19
C PHE A 163 -13.59 -13.85 -18.48
N ASP A 164 -13.17 -14.94 -19.08
CA ASP A 164 -14.04 -16.09 -19.36
C ASP A 164 -14.42 -16.81 -18.08
N SER A 165 -13.47 -17.03 -17.18
CA SER A 165 -13.73 -17.64 -15.87
C SER A 165 -14.50 -16.68 -14.95
N ILE A 166 -14.21 -15.39 -14.97
CA ILE A 166 -14.99 -14.35 -14.24
C ILE A 166 -16.45 -14.39 -14.66
N LYS A 167 -16.73 -14.43 -15.98
CA LYS A 167 -18.10 -14.50 -16.49
C LYS A 167 -18.86 -15.74 -15.99
N LYS A 168 -18.19 -16.88 -15.89
CA LYS A 168 -18.78 -18.15 -15.40
C LYS A 168 -19.01 -18.14 -13.89
N ALA A 169 -18.13 -17.44 -13.15
CA ALA A 169 -18.20 -17.38 -11.68
C ALA A 169 -19.27 -16.42 -11.17
N ILE A 170 -19.61 -15.36 -11.91
CA ILE A 170 -20.65 -14.41 -11.50
C ILE A 170 -22.01 -15.09 -11.54
N GLY A 171 -22.63 -15.23 -10.37
CA GLY A 171 -23.94 -15.87 -10.20
C GLY A 171 -24.98 -14.96 -9.52
N GLU A 172 -26.14 -15.52 -9.22
CA GLU A 172 -27.23 -14.80 -8.56
C GLU A 172 -26.81 -14.28 -7.18
N LYS A 173 -26.02 -15.07 -6.43
CA LYS A 173 -25.57 -14.74 -5.08
C LYS A 173 -24.39 -13.79 -5.04
N THR A 174 -23.66 -13.57 -6.15
CA THR A 174 -22.50 -12.69 -6.19
C THR A 174 -22.91 -11.26 -5.85
N LYS A 175 -22.63 -10.82 -4.64
CA LYS A 175 -23.01 -9.52 -4.09
C LYS A 175 -21.88 -8.51 -4.21
N LEU A 176 -20.65 -8.97 -3.96
CA LEU A 176 -19.46 -8.12 -3.93
C LEU A 176 -18.30 -8.82 -4.65
N ILE A 177 -17.65 -8.06 -5.52
CA ILE A 177 -16.39 -8.44 -6.18
C ILE A 177 -15.26 -7.65 -5.57
N THR A 178 -14.17 -8.33 -5.21
CA THR A 178 -12.96 -7.69 -4.70
C THR A 178 -11.80 -7.82 -5.68
N ILE A 179 -11.05 -6.73 -5.81
CA ILE A 179 -9.80 -6.64 -6.60
C ILE A 179 -8.71 -6.12 -5.67
N GLN A 180 -7.65 -6.90 -5.47
CA GLN A 180 -6.44 -6.44 -4.82
C GLN A 180 -5.50 -5.85 -5.87
N ARG A 181 -5.25 -4.52 -5.81
CA ARG A 181 -4.44 -3.81 -6.79
C ARG A 181 -2.98 -4.21 -6.73
N SER A 182 -2.37 -4.10 -5.56
CA SER A 182 -0.96 -4.45 -5.35
C SER A 182 -0.76 -5.97 -5.27
N LYS A 183 0.44 -6.41 -5.65
CA LYS A 183 0.80 -7.83 -5.64
C LYS A 183 0.97 -8.45 -4.24
N GLY A 184 1.22 -7.65 -3.20
CA GLY A 184 1.63 -8.21 -1.91
C GLY A 184 2.91 -9.06 -2.04
N TYR A 185 2.92 -10.27 -1.48
CA TYR A 185 4.02 -11.24 -1.63
C TYR A 185 3.88 -12.17 -2.85
N GLN A 186 3.03 -11.83 -3.81
CA GLN A 186 2.89 -12.59 -5.05
C GLN A 186 3.89 -12.12 -6.10
N THR A 187 4.21 -12.98 -7.06
CA THR A 187 5.11 -12.67 -8.18
C THR A 187 4.40 -12.04 -9.38
N ARG A 188 3.05 -11.88 -9.31
CA ARG A 188 2.27 -11.24 -10.37
C ARG A 188 2.58 -9.75 -10.49
N PRO A 189 2.32 -9.11 -11.63
CA PRO A 189 2.32 -7.65 -11.72
C PRO A 189 1.22 -7.02 -10.86
N SER A 190 1.39 -5.77 -10.46
CA SER A 190 0.33 -4.95 -9.87
C SER A 190 -0.53 -4.36 -10.98
N PHE A 191 -1.83 -4.18 -10.72
CA PHE A 191 -2.76 -3.68 -11.75
C PHE A 191 -2.70 -2.17 -11.90
N SER A 192 -2.69 -1.70 -13.14
CA SER A 192 -2.97 -0.30 -13.45
C SER A 192 -4.44 0.03 -13.16
N VAL A 193 -4.71 1.32 -12.96
CA VAL A 193 -6.09 1.78 -12.79
C VAL A 193 -6.93 1.47 -14.03
N ASP A 194 -6.36 1.56 -15.23
CA ASP A 194 -7.08 1.25 -16.47
C ASP A 194 -7.43 -0.25 -16.56
N GLN A 195 -6.52 -1.17 -16.18
CA GLN A 195 -6.83 -2.61 -16.11
C GLN A 195 -7.95 -2.91 -15.10
N ILE A 196 -7.93 -2.25 -13.94
CA ILE A 196 -9.03 -2.34 -12.96
C ILE A 196 -10.34 -1.85 -13.58
N GLY A 197 -10.30 -0.74 -14.32
CA GLY A 197 -11.46 -0.18 -15.02
C GLY A 197 -12.04 -1.13 -16.07
N GLU A 198 -11.20 -1.80 -16.84
CA GLU A 198 -11.62 -2.83 -17.80
C GLU A 198 -12.33 -3.99 -17.11
N ALA A 199 -11.77 -4.49 -16.01
CA ALA A 199 -12.36 -5.57 -15.22
C ALA A 199 -13.71 -5.16 -14.61
N ILE A 200 -13.81 -3.96 -14.02
CA ILE A 200 -15.05 -3.43 -13.47
C ILE A 200 -16.11 -3.24 -14.56
N ALA A 201 -15.74 -2.64 -15.69
CA ALA A 201 -16.66 -2.44 -16.80
C ALA A 201 -17.19 -3.76 -17.37
N PHE A 202 -16.34 -4.80 -17.44
CA PHE A 202 -16.73 -6.15 -17.84
C PHE A 202 -17.74 -6.76 -16.85
N VAL A 203 -17.43 -6.71 -15.56
CA VAL A 203 -18.28 -7.22 -14.49
C VAL A 203 -19.65 -6.52 -14.48
N LYS A 204 -19.66 -5.18 -14.56
CA LYS A 204 -20.88 -4.38 -14.54
C LYS A 204 -21.78 -4.61 -15.77
N LYS A 205 -21.23 -5.04 -16.90
CA LYS A 205 -22.03 -5.49 -18.05
C LYS A 205 -22.80 -6.78 -17.77
N ILE A 206 -22.28 -7.66 -16.92
CA ILE A 206 -22.90 -8.94 -16.57
C ILE A 206 -23.89 -8.74 -15.42
N LYS A 207 -23.47 -8.01 -14.38
CA LYS A 207 -24.28 -7.78 -13.17
C LYS A 207 -24.11 -6.32 -12.70
N PRO A 208 -24.95 -5.39 -13.21
CA PRO A 208 -24.81 -3.95 -12.95
C PRO A 208 -24.84 -3.55 -11.47
N GLU A 209 -25.59 -4.31 -10.66
CA GLU A 209 -25.81 -4.04 -9.23
C GLU A 209 -24.71 -4.60 -8.31
N VAL A 210 -23.80 -5.42 -8.83
CA VAL A 210 -22.71 -5.99 -8.01
C VAL A 210 -21.78 -4.89 -7.50
N ILE A 211 -21.38 -4.96 -6.25
CA ILE A 211 -20.45 -4.00 -5.64
C ILE A 211 -19.04 -4.37 -6.06
N CYS A 212 -18.31 -3.43 -6.66
CA CYS A 212 -16.89 -3.57 -6.98
C CYS A 212 -16.05 -2.83 -5.95
N MET A 213 -15.33 -3.58 -5.10
CA MET A 213 -14.42 -3.07 -4.07
C MET A 213 -12.97 -3.27 -4.51
N VAL A 214 -12.16 -2.22 -4.38
CA VAL A 214 -10.72 -2.28 -4.65
C VAL A 214 -9.93 -2.07 -3.36
N ASP A 215 -9.09 -3.04 -3.00
CA ASP A 215 -7.99 -2.84 -2.05
C ASP A 215 -6.91 -2.03 -2.77
N ASN A 216 -6.83 -0.75 -2.44
CA ASN A 216 -5.93 0.22 -3.09
C ASN A 216 -4.60 0.40 -2.34
N CYS A 217 -4.36 -0.37 -1.28
CA CYS A 217 -3.10 -0.29 -0.53
C CYS A 217 -1.89 -0.31 -1.46
N TYR A 218 -0.97 0.63 -1.27
CA TYR A 218 0.26 0.87 -2.07
C TYR A 218 0.04 1.49 -3.45
N GLY A 219 -1.20 1.64 -3.92
CA GLY A 219 -1.51 2.23 -5.23
C GLY A 219 -1.86 3.71 -5.19
N GLU A 220 -2.21 4.25 -4.04
CA GLU A 220 -2.67 5.63 -3.90
C GLU A 220 -1.57 6.62 -4.34
N PHE A 221 -1.94 7.59 -5.17
CA PHE A 221 -1.06 8.63 -5.72
C PHE A 221 0.08 8.13 -6.63
N VAL A 222 0.05 6.86 -7.05
CA VAL A 222 1.02 6.29 -8.00
C VAL A 222 0.70 6.72 -9.44
N GLU A 223 -0.58 6.76 -9.79
CA GLU A 223 -1.10 7.16 -11.11
C GLU A 223 -1.91 8.47 -11.02
N GLU A 224 -2.30 9.00 -12.17
CA GLU A 224 -3.17 10.18 -12.27
C GLU A 224 -4.56 9.89 -11.71
N LYS A 225 -5.12 8.72 -12.05
CA LYS A 225 -6.44 8.26 -11.65
C LYS A 225 -6.35 7.32 -10.46
N GLU A 226 -7.44 7.25 -9.71
CA GLU A 226 -7.67 6.24 -8.70
C GLU A 226 -8.74 5.23 -9.16
N PRO A 227 -8.86 4.05 -8.55
CA PRO A 227 -9.85 3.05 -8.97
C PRO A 227 -11.31 3.55 -8.95
N SER A 228 -11.63 4.53 -8.14
CA SER A 228 -12.93 5.22 -8.12
C SER A 228 -13.23 5.96 -9.42
N ASP A 229 -12.21 6.52 -10.08
CA ASP A 229 -12.35 7.22 -11.37
C ASP A 229 -12.77 6.30 -12.52
N VAL A 230 -12.58 4.99 -12.34
CA VAL A 230 -12.86 3.97 -13.36
C VAL A 230 -13.99 3.01 -12.95
N GLY A 231 -14.78 3.40 -11.95
CA GLY A 231 -16.04 2.75 -11.60
C GLY A 231 -16.00 1.82 -10.39
N ALA A 232 -14.94 1.82 -9.57
CA ALA A 232 -14.97 1.14 -8.28
C ALA A 232 -16.05 1.78 -7.37
N ASP A 233 -16.94 0.95 -6.83
CA ASP A 233 -17.96 1.41 -5.88
C ASP A 233 -17.36 1.73 -4.50
N LEU A 234 -16.28 1.05 -4.14
CA LEU A 234 -15.54 1.22 -2.90
C LEU A 234 -14.02 1.11 -3.15
N VAL A 235 -13.27 2.04 -2.58
CA VAL A 235 -11.81 2.05 -2.54
C VAL A 235 -11.39 2.04 -1.07
N VAL A 236 -10.52 1.10 -0.69
CA VAL A 236 -10.19 0.83 0.70
C VAL A 236 -8.68 0.82 0.89
N GLY A 237 -8.20 1.39 2.00
CA GLY A 237 -6.78 1.36 2.31
C GLY A 237 -6.42 1.75 3.74
N SER A 238 -5.14 1.85 3.98
CA SER A 238 -4.53 2.13 5.28
C SER A 238 -3.91 3.51 5.34
N LEU A 239 -4.11 4.22 6.46
CA LEU A 239 -3.47 5.52 6.67
C LEU A 239 -1.99 5.40 7.06
N ILE A 240 -1.52 4.25 7.56
CA ILE A 240 -0.09 4.02 7.81
C ILE A 240 0.68 3.59 6.55
N LYS A 241 0.06 3.73 5.37
CA LYS A 241 0.64 3.51 4.05
C LYS A 241 0.66 4.82 3.26
N ASN A 242 0.52 4.75 1.94
CA ASN A 242 0.63 5.90 1.04
C ASN A 242 -0.14 7.15 1.52
N PRO A 243 -1.46 7.08 1.83
CA PRO A 243 -2.23 8.30 2.11
C PRO A 243 -1.84 9.03 3.39
N GLY A 244 -1.21 8.33 4.33
CA GLY A 244 -0.78 8.96 5.58
C GLY A 244 0.59 9.64 5.50
N GLY A 245 1.32 9.52 4.37
CA GLY A 245 2.57 10.24 4.13
C GLY A 245 3.64 10.07 5.21
N GLY A 246 3.63 8.94 5.94
CA GLY A 246 4.52 8.66 7.07
C GLY A 246 4.19 9.43 8.35
N LEU A 247 3.11 10.22 8.40
CA LEU A 247 2.72 11.00 9.58
C LEU A 247 1.48 10.45 10.30
N ALA A 248 0.59 9.75 9.61
CA ALA A 248 -0.58 9.16 10.24
C ALA A 248 -0.17 8.04 11.20
N PRO A 249 -0.44 8.18 12.52
CA PRO A 249 0.04 7.20 13.51
C PRO A 249 -0.79 5.91 13.53
N ILE A 250 -1.97 5.91 12.92
CA ILE A 250 -2.95 4.83 12.91
C ILE A 250 -3.98 5.14 11.82
N GLY A 251 -4.89 4.24 11.57
CA GLY A 251 -6.10 4.53 10.84
C GLY A 251 -6.23 3.81 9.51
N GLY A 252 -7.44 3.88 8.98
CA GLY A 252 -7.79 3.40 7.66
C GLY A 252 -8.85 4.29 7.01
N TYR A 253 -9.05 4.09 5.72
CA TYR A 253 -10.07 4.79 4.97
C TYR A 253 -10.90 3.83 4.11
N VAL A 254 -12.14 4.21 3.90
CA VAL A 254 -13.05 3.65 2.89
C VAL A 254 -13.66 4.83 2.17
N ALA A 255 -13.51 4.92 0.85
CA ALA A 255 -14.11 5.96 0.02
C ALA A 255 -14.97 5.32 -1.08
N GLY A 256 -16.10 5.89 -1.42
CA GLY A 256 -16.99 5.30 -2.41
C GLY A 256 -18.41 5.84 -2.40
N ARG A 257 -19.33 4.98 -2.81
CA ARG A 257 -20.77 5.29 -2.82
C ARG A 257 -21.29 5.54 -1.41
N LYS A 258 -22.09 6.58 -1.26
CA LYS A 258 -22.60 7.04 0.03
C LYS A 258 -23.39 5.96 0.79
N ASP A 259 -24.24 5.20 0.10
CA ASP A 259 -25.04 4.13 0.70
C ASP A 259 -24.17 3.01 1.29
N LEU A 260 -23.04 2.70 0.65
CA LEU A 260 -22.08 1.68 1.11
C LEU A 260 -21.20 2.20 2.25
N ILE A 261 -20.80 3.48 2.20
CA ILE A 261 -20.06 4.14 3.28
C ILE A 261 -20.92 4.22 4.56
N GLU A 262 -22.23 4.47 4.43
CA GLU A 262 -23.15 4.45 5.57
C GLU A 262 -23.18 3.07 6.25
N GLN A 263 -23.23 1.97 5.46
CA GLN A 263 -23.15 0.62 6.00
C GLN A 263 -21.81 0.39 6.74
N CYS A 264 -20.70 0.88 6.19
CA CYS A 264 -19.40 0.81 6.86
C CYS A 264 -19.40 1.57 8.19
N ALA A 265 -20.01 2.74 8.24
CA ALA A 265 -20.12 3.54 9.46
C ALA A 265 -21.00 2.83 10.53
N TYR A 266 -22.12 2.21 10.13
CA TYR A 266 -22.92 1.40 11.03
C TYR A 266 -22.19 0.15 11.54
N ARG A 267 -21.32 -0.44 10.74
CA ARG A 267 -20.51 -1.58 11.16
C ARG A 267 -19.37 -1.19 12.08
N LEU A 268 -18.76 -0.02 11.84
CA LEU A 268 -17.67 0.50 12.67
C LEU A 268 -18.15 0.89 14.08
N THR A 269 -19.31 1.47 14.18
CA THR A 269 -19.92 1.94 15.44
C THR A 269 -21.11 1.04 15.80
N SER A 270 -22.31 1.47 15.45
CA SER A 270 -23.53 0.66 15.51
C SER A 270 -24.62 1.23 14.60
N PRO A 271 -25.61 0.43 14.19
CA PRO A 271 -26.79 0.93 13.53
C PRO A 271 -27.47 2.03 14.36
N GLY A 272 -27.81 3.13 13.70
CA GLY A 272 -28.39 4.31 14.31
C GLY A 272 -27.39 5.35 14.83
N LEU A 273 -26.12 5.02 15.05
CA LEU A 273 -25.05 5.97 15.40
C LEU A 273 -24.22 6.35 14.15
N GLY A 274 -23.72 5.34 13.42
CA GLY A 274 -23.00 5.56 12.17
C GLY A 274 -21.84 6.55 12.28
N LYS A 275 -21.83 7.55 11.41
CA LYS A 275 -20.80 8.58 11.31
C LYS A 275 -20.84 9.63 12.45
N GLU A 276 -21.93 9.70 13.20
CA GLU A 276 -22.14 10.73 14.24
C GLU A 276 -21.14 10.63 15.42
N VAL A 277 -20.61 9.44 15.67
CA VAL A 277 -19.69 9.16 16.77
C VAL A 277 -18.33 8.67 16.31
N GLY A 278 -17.35 8.73 17.21
CA GLY A 278 -15.96 8.37 16.96
C GLY A 278 -15.06 9.60 16.97
N ALA A 279 -14.66 10.01 18.16
CA ALA A 279 -13.79 11.17 18.35
C ALA A 279 -12.44 10.99 17.67
N SER A 280 -11.88 12.07 17.14
CA SER A 280 -10.59 12.09 16.44
C SER A 280 -9.36 11.98 17.36
N LEU A 281 -9.50 12.20 18.65
CA LEU A 281 -8.46 12.00 19.67
C LEU A 281 -7.15 12.78 19.40
N GLY A 282 -7.24 13.93 18.72
CA GLY A 282 -6.11 14.81 18.46
C GLY A 282 -5.16 14.37 17.33
N VAL A 283 -5.52 13.35 16.53
CA VAL A 283 -4.67 12.88 15.43
C VAL A 283 -4.92 13.61 14.10
N MET A 284 -5.88 14.52 14.05
CA MET A 284 -6.29 15.15 12.79
C MET A 284 -5.17 15.93 12.12
N GLN A 285 -4.34 16.66 12.85
CA GLN A 285 -3.21 17.38 12.25
C GLN A 285 -2.29 16.42 11.49
N SER A 286 -1.96 15.26 12.07
CA SER A 286 -1.13 14.24 11.42
C SER A 286 -1.82 13.64 10.19
N PHE A 287 -3.14 13.44 10.23
CA PHE A 287 -3.90 12.91 9.10
C PHE A 287 -3.93 13.89 7.92
N TYR A 288 -4.25 15.14 8.18
CA TYR A 288 -4.26 16.19 7.15
C TYR A 288 -2.88 16.46 6.57
N GLN A 289 -1.88 16.61 7.43
CA GLN A 289 -0.51 16.88 7.00
C GLN A 289 0.09 15.67 6.29
N GLY A 290 -0.24 14.46 6.74
CA GLY A 290 0.16 13.22 6.09
C GLY A 290 -0.42 13.11 4.67
N LEU A 291 -1.71 13.35 4.51
CA LEU A 291 -2.35 13.38 3.19
C LEU A 291 -1.74 14.46 2.29
N PHE A 292 -1.47 15.65 2.85
CA PHE A 292 -0.80 16.73 2.11
C PHE A 292 0.59 16.31 1.59
N LEU A 293 1.37 15.58 2.38
CA LEU A 293 2.72 15.13 2.00
C LEU A 293 2.71 13.87 1.14
N ALA A 294 1.62 13.10 1.15
CA ALA A 294 1.54 11.78 0.53
C ALA A 294 2.04 11.73 -0.92
N PRO A 295 1.67 12.64 -1.84
CA PRO A 295 2.14 12.58 -3.22
C PRO A 295 3.67 12.66 -3.35
N THR A 296 4.32 13.52 -2.55
CA THR A 296 5.79 13.67 -2.53
C THR A 296 6.46 12.45 -1.91
N VAL A 297 5.90 11.90 -0.84
CA VAL A 297 6.42 10.71 -0.18
C VAL A 297 6.31 9.49 -1.10
N VAL A 298 5.17 9.31 -1.76
CA VAL A 298 4.97 8.24 -2.76
C VAL A 298 5.96 8.35 -3.91
N ALA A 299 6.25 9.57 -4.41
CA ALA A 299 7.28 9.79 -5.42
C ALA A 299 8.66 9.34 -4.93
N GLY A 300 9.01 9.62 -3.68
CA GLY A 300 10.26 9.14 -3.07
C GLY A 300 10.33 7.61 -3.04
N ALA A 301 9.25 6.95 -2.62
CA ALA A 301 9.14 5.49 -2.60
C ALA A 301 9.22 4.87 -4.00
N LEU A 302 8.54 5.44 -5.00
CA LEU A 302 8.59 5.00 -6.40
C LEU A 302 10.01 5.10 -6.97
N LYS A 303 10.71 6.22 -6.73
CA LYS A 303 12.12 6.38 -7.15
C LYS A 303 12.99 5.31 -6.50
N GLY A 304 12.76 5.02 -5.21
CA GLY A 304 13.44 3.93 -4.50
C GLY A 304 13.20 2.56 -5.14
N ALA A 305 11.95 2.22 -5.44
CA ALA A 305 11.58 0.95 -6.07
C ALA A 305 12.21 0.81 -7.48
N ILE A 306 12.16 1.87 -8.30
CA ILE A 306 12.78 1.87 -9.63
C ILE A 306 14.29 1.78 -9.55
N PHE A 307 14.91 2.48 -8.62
CA PHE A 307 16.35 2.41 -8.40
C PHE A 307 16.79 1.01 -7.97
N ALA A 308 16.06 0.39 -7.02
CA ALA A 308 16.29 -0.99 -6.60
C ALA A 308 16.20 -1.97 -7.78
N ALA A 309 15.16 -1.87 -8.62
CA ALA A 309 15.03 -2.70 -9.81
C ALA A 309 16.25 -2.59 -10.72
N ASN A 310 16.67 -1.36 -11.06
CA ASN A 310 17.78 -1.13 -11.97
C ASN A 310 19.15 -1.55 -11.37
N VAL A 311 19.35 -1.39 -10.06
CA VAL A 311 20.56 -1.85 -9.36
C VAL A 311 20.65 -3.37 -9.45
N TYR A 312 19.62 -4.09 -9.04
CA TYR A 312 19.66 -5.56 -8.95
C TYR A 312 19.55 -6.24 -10.32
N GLU A 313 18.78 -5.70 -11.27
CA GLU A 313 18.74 -6.17 -12.66
C GLU A 313 20.11 -6.04 -13.34
N LYS A 314 20.83 -4.94 -13.09
CA LYS A 314 22.18 -4.73 -13.63
C LYS A 314 23.20 -5.73 -13.08
N LEU A 315 22.96 -6.28 -11.91
CA LEU A 315 23.75 -7.34 -11.28
C LEU A 315 23.31 -8.76 -11.69
N GLY A 316 22.27 -8.88 -12.54
CA GLY A 316 21.79 -10.15 -13.07
C GLY A 316 20.70 -10.83 -12.25
N TYR A 317 20.13 -10.17 -11.26
CA TYR A 317 19.00 -10.69 -10.49
C TYR A 317 17.67 -10.50 -11.22
N ALA A 318 16.76 -11.45 -11.06
CA ALA A 318 15.38 -11.30 -11.50
C ALA A 318 14.64 -10.32 -10.58
N VAL A 319 13.95 -9.37 -11.17
CA VAL A 319 13.20 -8.32 -10.47
C VAL A 319 11.79 -8.18 -11.03
N VAL A 320 10.83 -7.84 -10.20
CA VAL A 320 9.42 -7.64 -10.62
C VAL A 320 8.81 -6.45 -9.86
N PRO A 321 8.35 -5.40 -10.55
CA PRO A 321 8.49 -5.12 -11.98
C PRO A 321 9.96 -4.95 -12.42
N ASP A 322 10.22 -5.05 -13.72
CA ASP A 322 11.58 -4.80 -14.24
C ASP A 322 11.95 -3.30 -14.17
N GLY A 323 13.22 -3.01 -14.48
CA GLY A 323 13.74 -1.65 -14.41
C GLY A 323 13.06 -0.65 -15.36
N LYS A 324 12.26 -1.09 -16.35
CA LYS A 324 11.62 -0.24 -17.37
C LYS A 324 10.09 -0.21 -17.26
N GLU A 325 9.49 -1.23 -16.64
CA GLU A 325 8.03 -1.32 -16.50
C GLU A 325 7.45 -0.12 -15.73
N GLU A 326 6.26 0.30 -16.14
CA GLU A 326 5.48 1.31 -15.40
C GLU A 326 5.08 0.76 -14.03
N ARG A 327 4.91 1.67 -13.08
CA ARG A 327 4.61 1.33 -11.69
C ARG A 327 3.16 1.59 -11.35
N HIS A 328 2.54 0.60 -10.69
CA HIS A 328 1.16 0.67 -10.23
C HIS A 328 1.05 0.51 -8.71
N ASP A 329 2.18 0.25 -8.06
CA ASP A 329 2.39 0.28 -6.61
C ASP A 329 3.85 0.67 -6.29
N ILE A 330 4.20 0.72 -5.00
CA ILE A 330 5.54 1.07 -4.52
C ILE A 330 6.41 -0.14 -4.19
N ILE A 331 5.97 -1.36 -4.49
CA ILE A 331 6.67 -2.60 -4.12
C ILE A 331 7.65 -3.00 -5.22
N GLN A 332 8.87 -3.38 -4.81
CA GLN A 332 9.88 -3.99 -5.66
C GLN A 332 10.24 -5.37 -5.14
N ALA A 333 9.95 -6.40 -5.90
CA ALA A 333 10.45 -7.75 -5.62
C ALA A 333 11.83 -7.94 -6.28
N VAL A 334 12.76 -8.55 -5.54
CA VAL A 334 14.08 -8.94 -6.01
C VAL A 334 14.32 -10.40 -5.63
N THR A 335 14.55 -11.27 -6.61
CA THR A 335 14.83 -12.69 -6.37
C THR A 335 16.34 -12.87 -6.16
N LEU A 336 16.76 -13.10 -4.92
CA LEU A 336 18.17 -13.22 -4.56
C LEU A 336 18.71 -14.65 -4.67
N GLY A 337 17.82 -15.65 -4.76
CA GLY A 337 18.18 -17.06 -5.02
C GLY A 337 18.79 -17.81 -3.83
N SER A 338 18.95 -17.17 -2.68
CA SER A 338 19.46 -17.82 -1.46
C SER A 338 18.92 -17.16 -0.19
N ALA A 339 18.81 -17.95 0.87
CA ALA A 339 18.41 -17.43 2.19
C ALA A 339 19.41 -16.38 2.71
N GLU A 340 20.70 -16.61 2.50
CA GLU A 340 21.76 -15.70 2.90
C GLU A 340 21.65 -14.33 2.20
N GLY A 341 21.27 -14.32 0.91
CA GLY A 341 21.01 -13.10 0.16
C GLY A 341 19.83 -12.32 0.73
N VAL A 342 18.72 -13.00 1.02
CA VAL A 342 17.52 -12.39 1.65
C VAL A 342 17.87 -11.76 2.99
N ILE A 343 18.62 -12.47 3.84
CA ILE A 343 19.05 -12.00 5.16
C ILE A 343 19.97 -10.77 5.01
N ALA A 344 20.97 -10.84 4.13
CA ALA A 344 21.92 -9.74 3.92
C ALA A 344 21.22 -8.48 3.41
N PHE A 345 20.27 -8.62 2.46
CA PHE A 345 19.47 -7.52 1.96
C PHE A 345 18.69 -6.84 3.08
N CYS A 346 17.92 -7.60 3.85
CA CYS A 346 17.11 -7.05 4.95
C CYS A 346 17.98 -6.41 6.04
N GLN A 347 19.11 -7.01 6.38
CA GLN A 347 20.06 -6.42 7.33
C GLN A 347 20.63 -5.08 6.83
N GLY A 348 20.88 -4.95 5.51
CA GLY A 348 21.29 -3.68 4.91
C GLY A 348 20.20 -2.61 4.99
N ILE A 349 18.95 -2.95 4.70
CA ILE A 349 17.82 -2.03 4.85
C ILE A 349 17.65 -1.58 6.31
N GLN A 350 17.74 -2.52 7.27
CA GLN A 350 17.63 -2.18 8.70
C GLN A 350 18.77 -1.24 9.14
N ALA A 351 19.98 -1.48 8.69
CA ALA A 351 21.12 -0.64 9.02
C ALA A 351 21.02 0.80 8.46
N ALA A 352 20.23 0.99 7.40
CA ALA A 352 19.95 2.31 6.82
C ALA A 352 18.77 3.04 7.49
N ALA A 353 18.03 2.39 8.38
CA ALA A 353 16.86 2.98 9.02
C ALA A 353 17.23 4.09 10.00
N PRO A 354 16.39 5.12 10.19
CA PRO A 354 16.64 6.17 11.20
C PRO A 354 16.33 5.70 12.63
N VAL A 355 15.51 4.68 12.76
CA VAL A 355 15.08 4.07 14.02
C VAL A 355 15.60 2.64 14.08
N ASP A 356 16.11 2.22 15.23
CA ASP A 356 16.63 0.87 15.46
C ASP A 356 17.68 0.37 14.44
N SER A 357 18.47 1.27 13.84
CA SER A 357 19.52 0.93 12.87
C SER A 357 20.60 0.00 13.43
N TYR A 358 20.77 -0.05 14.75
CA TYR A 358 21.73 -0.90 15.45
C TYR A 358 21.22 -2.34 15.65
N VAL A 359 19.96 -2.61 15.36
CA VAL A 359 19.36 -3.95 15.45
C VAL A 359 19.72 -4.74 14.20
N THR A 360 20.08 -6.01 14.39
CA THR A 360 20.31 -6.95 13.29
C THR A 360 19.11 -7.88 13.18
N PRO A 361 18.25 -7.76 12.16
CA PRO A 361 17.11 -8.63 12.01
C PRO A 361 17.57 -10.06 11.66
N GLU A 362 16.82 -11.04 12.15
CA GLU A 362 16.99 -12.46 11.88
C GLU A 362 15.65 -13.08 11.48
N PRO A 363 15.65 -14.16 10.67
CA PRO A 363 14.42 -14.89 10.34
C PRO A 363 13.77 -15.48 11.60
N TRP A 364 12.44 -15.44 11.65
CA TRP A 364 11.66 -16.04 12.72
C TRP A 364 10.29 -16.49 12.26
N ALA A 365 9.69 -17.44 12.99
CA ALA A 365 8.36 -17.94 12.71
C ALA A 365 7.31 -16.89 13.05
N MET A 366 6.64 -16.36 12.03
CA MET A 366 5.57 -15.37 12.20
C MET A 366 4.20 -16.03 12.12
N PRO A 367 3.24 -15.64 12.98
CA PRO A 367 1.86 -16.10 12.86
C PRO A 367 1.27 -15.77 11.48
N GLY A 368 0.67 -16.77 10.84
CA GLY A 368 0.04 -16.58 9.52
C GLY A 368 0.94 -16.86 8.31
N TYR A 369 2.22 -17.22 8.52
CA TYR A 369 3.15 -17.57 7.44
C TYR A 369 3.58 -19.04 7.51
N ASP A 370 3.80 -19.66 6.34
CA ASP A 370 4.19 -21.07 6.22
C ASP A 370 5.72 -21.31 6.37
N SER A 371 6.50 -20.24 6.41
CA SER A 371 7.96 -20.25 6.54
C SER A 371 8.42 -19.12 7.43
N ASP A 372 9.64 -19.23 7.93
CA ASP A 372 10.27 -18.10 8.63
C ASP A 372 10.34 -16.89 7.69
N VAL A 373 10.13 -15.71 8.27
CA VAL A 373 10.19 -14.41 7.57
C VAL A 373 11.21 -13.53 8.25
N ILE A 374 12.03 -12.83 7.48
CA ILE A 374 12.85 -11.73 7.98
C ILE A 374 12.19 -10.41 7.61
N MET A 375 12.12 -9.50 8.57
CA MET A 375 11.58 -8.15 8.36
C MET A 375 12.61 -7.10 8.76
N ALA A 376 12.81 -6.13 7.91
CA ALA A 376 13.59 -4.92 8.17
C ALA A 376 12.63 -3.72 8.14
N ALA A 377 12.44 -3.09 9.29
CA ALA A 377 11.50 -1.98 9.45
C ALA A 377 11.90 -1.10 10.64
N GLY A 378 12.79 -0.14 10.41
CA GLY A 378 13.11 0.90 11.37
C GLY A 378 12.29 2.15 11.11
N ALA A 379 11.00 2.11 11.44
CA ALA A 379 10.01 3.12 11.11
C ALA A 379 9.62 3.97 12.33
N PHE A 380 9.24 5.25 12.08
CA PHE A 380 8.68 6.15 13.11
C PHE A 380 7.26 5.71 13.51
N VAL A 381 6.50 5.16 12.56
CA VAL A 381 5.18 4.58 12.79
C VAL A 381 5.27 3.08 12.61
N GLN A 382 5.06 2.33 13.67
CA GLN A 382 5.19 0.87 13.65
C GLN A 382 4.26 0.23 12.60
N GLY A 383 4.84 -0.58 11.70
CA GLY A 383 4.10 -1.22 10.62
C GLY A 383 3.85 -0.33 9.40
N SER A 384 4.36 0.89 9.39
CA SER A 384 4.27 1.81 8.24
C SER A 384 5.17 1.34 7.11
N SER A 385 4.57 0.85 6.04
CA SER A 385 5.28 0.37 4.86
C SER A 385 5.48 1.41 3.75
N ILE A 386 5.00 2.64 3.94
CA ILE A 386 5.47 3.80 3.16
C ILE A 386 6.83 4.29 3.65
N GLU A 387 7.20 3.96 4.87
CA GLU A 387 8.57 4.11 5.37
C GLU A 387 9.45 2.99 4.82
N LEU A 388 10.77 3.21 4.81
CA LEU A 388 11.73 2.24 4.27
C LEU A 388 11.61 0.89 4.98
N SER A 389 11.29 -0.15 4.23
CA SER A 389 11.16 -1.51 4.75
C SER A 389 11.46 -2.56 3.69
N ALA A 390 11.80 -3.75 4.13
CA ALA A 390 11.92 -4.93 3.29
C ALA A 390 11.55 -6.18 4.08
N ASP A 391 10.81 -7.06 3.42
CA ASP A 391 10.39 -8.35 3.97
C ASP A 391 10.84 -9.47 3.03
N GLY A 392 11.20 -10.62 3.59
CA GLY A 392 11.55 -11.79 2.78
C GLY A 392 11.20 -13.10 3.49
N PRO A 393 10.31 -13.93 2.89
CA PRO A 393 10.12 -15.30 3.36
C PRO A 393 11.38 -16.13 3.05
N ILE A 394 11.81 -16.95 4.00
CA ILE A 394 12.98 -17.84 3.84
C ILE A 394 12.53 -19.12 3.17
N LYS A 395 12.14 -19.01 1.93
CA LYS A 395 11.74 -20.14 1.06
C LYS A 395 12.01 -19.79 -0.41
N GLU A 396 12.14 -20.82 -1.25
CA GLU A 396 12.27 -20.61 -2.70
C GLU A 396 11.09 -19.78 -3.25
N PRO A 397 11.35 -18.84 -4.17
CA PRO A 397 12.63 -18.57 -4.86
C PRO A 397 13.58 -17.61 -4.12
N TYR A 398 13.43 -17.40 -2.82
CA TYR A 398 14.23 -16.49 -1.99
C TYR A 398 14.18 -15.05 -2.50
N ALA A 399 12.97 -14.51 -2.53
CA ALA A 399 12.70 -13.13 -2.93
C ALA A 399 12.55 -12.21 -1.71
N VAL A 400 13.01 -10.98 -1.85
CA VAL A 400 12.71 -9.88 -0.94
C VAL A 400 11.70 -8.93 -1.59
N TYR A 401 10.87 -8.31 -0.77
CA TYR A 401 9.90 -7.31 -1.14
C TYR A 401 10.30 -5.98 -0.48
N PHE A 402 10.97 -5.15 -1.27
CA PHE A 402 11.39 -3.81 -0.85
C PHE A 402 10.27 -2.81 -1.10
N GLN A 403 10.07 -1.88 -0.18
CA GLN A 403 9.03 -0.86 -0.29
C GLN A 403 9.35 0.38 0.54
N GLY A 404 8.76 1.51 0.14
CA GLY A 404 8.76 2.73 0.90
C GLY A 404 10.06 3.53 0.82
N GLY A 405 10.13 4.46 1.75
CA GLY A 405 11.15 5.48 1.85
C GLY A 405 10.53 6.87 1.81
N LEU A 406 10.40 7.54 2.95
CA LEU A 406 9.75 8.86 3.05
C LEU A 406 10.45 9.92 2.19
N THR A 407 11.71 9.71 1.87
CA THR A 407 12.48 10.57 0.97
C THR A 407 13.30 9.73 -0.01
N TRP A 408 13.54 10.25 -1.20
CA TRP A 408 14.43 9.62 -2.18
C TRP A 408 15.84 9.34 -1.61
N ALA A 409 16.43 10.29 -0.90
CA ALA A 409 17.76 10.12 -0.33
C ALA A 409 17.84 8.93 0.65
N HIS A 410 16.79 8.72 1.46
CA HIS A 410 16.73 7.59 2.39
C HIS A 410 16.52 6.26 1.65
N ALA A 411 15.61 6.20 0.66
CA ALA A 411 15.45 5.02 -0.17
C ALA A 411 16.75 4.62 -0.90
N LYS A 412 17.45 5.59 -1.48
CA LYS A 412 18.78 5.39 -2.11
C LYS A 412 19.80 4.83 -1.11
N LEU A 413 19.90 5.42 0.09
CA LEU A 413 20.78 4.92 1.14
C LEU A 413 20.46 3.45 1.47
N GLY A 414 19.20 3.10 1.66
CA GLY A 414 18.75 1.75 1.96
C GLY A 414 19.19 0.72 0.91
N ILE A 415 18.97 1.04 -0.36
CA ILE A 415 19.38 0.15 -1.46
C ILE A 415 20.90 0.02 -1.56
N LEU A 416 21.67 1.10 -1.37
CA LEU A 416 23.11 1.02 -1.38
C LEU A 416 23.65 0.22 -0.17
N MET A 417 23.03 0.35 1.01
CA MET A 417 23.37 -0.45 2.18
C MET A 417 23.04 -1.94 1.99
N SER A 418 21.90 -2.27 1.37
CA SER A 418 21.58 -3.65 1.05
C SER A 418 22.59 -4.25 0.06
N LEU A 419 22.99 -3.49 -0.95
CA LEU A 419 24.04 -3.89 -1.91
C LEU A 419 25.40 -4.06 -1.22
N GLN A 420 25.78 -3.14 -0.34
CA GLN A 420 27.03 -3.23 0.43
C GLN A 420 27.07 -4.51 1.26
N LYS A 421 25.96 -4.88 1.91
CA LYS A 421 25.91 -6.12 2.70
C LYS A 421 26.06 -7.37 1.85
N LEU A 422 25.49 -7.40 0.66
CA LEU A 422 25.68 -8.49 -0.30
C LEU A 422 27.13 -8.57 -0.80
N TYR A 423 27.75 -7.41 -1.07
CA TYR A 423 29.16 -7.31 -1.49
C TYR A 423 30.11 -7.81 -0.39
N GLU A 424 29.93 -7.40 0.86
CA GLU A 424 30.71 -7.85 2.01
C GLU A 424 30.66 -9.37 2.22
N LYS A 425 29.56 -10.01 1.85
CA LYS A 425 29.36 -11.47 1.94
C LYS A 425 29.83 -12.22 0.70
N GLY A 426 30.31 -11.52 -0.33
CA GLY A 426 30.74 -12.14 -1.58
C GLY A 426 29.61 -12.78 -2.39
N ILE A 427 28.37 -12.26 -2.20
CA ILE A 427 27.17 -12.72 -2.93
C ILE A 427 27.07 -11.97 -4.28
N VAL A 428 27.59 -10.75 -4.35
CA VAL A 428 27.70 -9.91 -5.55
C VAL A 428 29.11 -9.42 -5.74
#